data_07b0fd94db4f2908729bca743c44a570
#
_entry.id   07b0fd94db4f2908729bca743c44a570
#
_cell.length_a   1.000
_cell.length_b   1.000
_cell.length_c   1.000
_cell.angle_alpha   90.00
_cell.angle_beta   90.00
_cell.angle_gamma   90.00
#
_symmetry.space_group_name_H-M   'P 1'
#
loop_
_entity.id
_entity.type
_entity.pdbx_description
1 polymer ?
#
loop_
_entity_poly.entity_id
_entity_poly.type
_entity_poly.pdbx_seq_one_letter_code
_entity_poly.pdbx_strand_id
1 'polypeptide(L)'
;VDRSRIVPPASPANFISRKHLFHLFETGLPGVTVVAAPAGFGKSSLVAQWAESVERPTVWLSINPQDSIQTFFAHVLEAIRIVFPGFAAEFENEPSANALHNIKKLTSAAAEIKGGFNFVIDNDATDNAEVAGFSQELIDYLPSNVHLVIVRRITPATSLAKYASLGNLSLITSQDLKFSSREVAQIADLNGAELSSEDSKKLLEQCDGWPAAVQMVTRAIARGHQLANFEATSSSNPLSMLALETIRSLNDENKSKISRLVLLSEFDLETAAIVLGEDFSESYINKLATDGLYVSVSSGLNRVYRFNEIVYEVLSQQHSIDPDEEKTIH
;
A
#
# COMPACT_ATOMS: atom_id res chain seq x y z
N VAL A 1 13.92 4.00 -13.77
CA VAL A 1 12.92 3.19 -13.08
C VAL A 1 13.18 3.24 -11.59
N ASP A 2 12.18 3.59 -10.82
CA ASP A 2 12.23 3.60 -9.36
C ASP A 2 12.12 2.16 -8.82
N ARG A 3 13.21 1.66 -8.25
CA ARG A 3 13.28 0.29 -7.74
C ARG A 3 12.42 0.04 -6.49
N SER A 4 12.08 1.08 -5.74
CA SER A 4 11.23 0.95 -4.57
C SER A 4 9.81 0.49 -4.92
N ARG A 5 9.38 0.75 -6.15
CA ARG A 5 8.05 0.47 -6.67
C ARG A 5 7.90 -0.93 -7.26
N ILE A 6 9.00 -1.63 -7.50
CA ILE A 6 9.04 -2.94 -8.15
C ILE A 6 9.48 -4.07 -7.22
N VAL A 7 9.35 -3.81 -5.91
CA VAL A 7 9.56 -4.80 -4.85
C VAL A 7 8.39 -4.75 -3.87
N PRO A 8 8.01 -5.88 -3.24
CA PRO A 8 6.99 -5.87 -2.20
C PRO A 8 7.37 -4.95 -1.05
N PRO A 9 6.41 -4.30 -0.39
CA PRO A 9 6.69 -3.54 0.83
C PRO A 9 7.22 -4.47 1.92
N ALA A 10 8.23 -4.03 2.66
CA ALA A 10 8.74 -4.77 3.79
C ALA A 10 7.65 -4.93 4.86
N SER A 11 7.51 -6.13 5.41
CA SER A 11 6.62 -6.36 6.55
C SER A 11 7.21 -5.69 7.80
N PRO A 12 6.53 -4.71 8.42
CA PRO A 12 7.02 -4.13 9.67
C PRO A 12 7.11 -5.18 10.78
N ALA A 13 8.05 -5.00 11.72
CA ALA A 13 8.29 -5.95 12.81
C ALA A 13 7.05 -6.22 13.69
N ASN A 14 6.10 -5.28 13.75
CA ASN A 14 4.90 -5.35 14.58
C ASN A 14 3.65 -5.76 13.77
N PHE A 15 3.81 -6.61 12.77
CA PHE A 15 2.69 -7.12 11.98
C PHE A 15 2.35 -8.56 12.38
N ILE A 16 1.05 -8.84 12.45
CA ILE A 16 0.57 -10.22 12.65
C ILE A 16 0.56 -10.98 11.32
N SER A 17 0.83 -12.27 11.40
CA SER A 17 0.70 -13.15 10.24
C SER A 17 -0.77 -13.48 9.99
N ARG A 18 -1.22 -13.23 8.75
CA ARG A 18 -2.61 -13.48 8.32
C ARG A 18 -2.71 -14.67 7.35
N LYS A 19 -1.91 -15.71 7.59
CA LYS A 19 -1.88 -16.92 6.74
C LYS A 19 -3.23 -17.58 6.53
N HIS A 20 -4.14 -17.42 7.50
CA HIS A 20 -5.51 -17.96 7.39
C HIS A 20 -6.31 -17.33 6.25
N LEU A 21 -5.90 -16.18 5.70
CA LEU A 21 -6.52 -15.53 4.55
C LEU A 21 -5.89 -15.94 3.20
N PHE A 22 -4.80 -16.70 3.21
CA PHE A 22 -4.08 -17.01 1.95
C PHE A 22 -4.89 -17.88 1.00
N HIS A 23 -5.82 -18.67 1.50
CA HIS A 23 -6.74 -19.44 0.68
C HIS A 23 -7.61 -18.57 -0.24
N LEU A 24 -7.80 -17.29 0.10
CA LEU A 24 -8.55 -16.34 -0.73
C LEU A 24 -7.81 -15.97 -2.04
N PHE A 25 -6.52 -16.29 -2.14
CA PHE A 25 -5.73 -16.10 -3.37
C PHE A 25 -5.72 -17.34 -4.26
N GLU A 26 -6.33 -18.43 -3.84
CA GLU A 26 -6.37 -19.67 -4.63
C GLU A 26 -7.38 -19.53 -5.76
N THR A 27 -6.87 -19.34 -6.97
CA THR A 27 -7.66 -19.27 -8.21
C THR A 27 -7.10 -20.24 -9.23
N GLY A 28 -7.93 -20.63 -10.21
CA GLY A 28 -7.43 -21.30 -11.41
C GLY A 28 -6.56 -20.35 -12.26
N LEU A 29 -5.87 -20.89 -13.27
CA LEU A 29 -5.09 -20.10 -14.21
C LEU A 29 -5.75 -20.06 -15.61
N PRO A 30 -5.72 -18.94 -16.31
CA PRO A 30 -5.34 -17.61 -15.82
C PRO A 30 -6.28 -17.15 -14.71
N GLY A 31 -5.76 -16.51 -13.66
CA GLY A 31 -6.55 -16.10 -12.51
C GLY A 31 -6.42 -14.62 -12.22
N VAL A 32 -7.46 -14.04 -11.62
CA VAL A 32 -7.46 -12.66 -11.14
C VAL A 32 -7.93 -12.64 -9.69
N THR A 33 -7.13 -12.05 -8.82
CA THR A 33 -7.52 -11.70 -7.45
C THR A 33 -7.57 -10.19 -7.31
N VAL A 34 -8.69 -9.66 -6.85
CA VAL A 34 -8.84 -8.24 -6.54
C VAL A 34 -8.93 -8.06 -5.04
N VAL A 35 -8.02 -7.28 -4.48
CA VAL A 35 -8.03 -6.91 -3.06
C VAL A 35 -8.50 -5.46 -2.97
N ALA A 36 -9.79 -5.28 -2.68
CA ALA A 36 -10.44 -3.97 -2.67
C ALA A 36 -10.93 -3.59 -1.27
N ALA A 37 -10.30 -2.60 -0.66
CA ALA A 37 -10.71 -2.06 0.62
C ALA A 37 -10.16 -0.64 0.79
N PRO A 38 -10.76 0.20 1.65
CA PRO A 38 -10.24 1.51 1.98
C PRO A 38 -8.79 1.47 2.51
N ALA A 39 -8.18 2.64 2.69
CA ALA A 39 -6.86 2.76 3.29
C ALA A 39 -6.82 2.12 4.69
N GLY A 40 -5.66 1.65 5.11
CA GLY A 40 -5.46 1.10 6.46
C GLY A 40 -6.02 -0.31 6.70
N PHE A 41 -6.59 -0.99 5.70
CA PHE A 41 -7.05 -2.38 5.82
C PHE A 41 -5.93 -3.44 5.68
N GLY A 42 -4.68 -3.01 5.47
CA GLY A 42 -3.54 -3.94 5.39
C GLY A 42 -3.47 -4.74 4.09
N LYS A 43 -4.07 -4.24 2.99
CA LYS A 43 -4.10 -4.88 1.66
C LYS A 43 -2.71 -5.28 1.17
N SER A 44 -1.83 -4.30 0.98
CA SER A 44 -0.48 -4.53 0.45
C SER A 44 0.34 -5.43 1.37
N SER A 45 0.18 -5.30 2.69
CA SER A 45 0.84 -6.16 3.68
C SER A 45 0.37 -7.61 3.60
N LEU A 46 -0.93 -7.85 3.41
CA LEU A 46 -1.47 -9.20 3.22
C LEU A 46 -0.93 -9.84 1.94
N VAL A 47 -0.96 -9.07 0.83
CA VAL A 47 -0.46 -9.55 -0.47
C VAL A 47 1.04 -9.83 -0.41
N ALA A 48 1.83 -8.98 0.26
CA ALA A 48 3.25 -9.21 0.45
C ALA A 48 3.53 -10.49 1.26
N GLN A 49 2.83 -10.70 2.39
CA GLN A 49 2.95 -11.93 3.17
C GLN A 49 2.55 -13.19 2.37
N TRP A 50 1.50 -13.09 1.56
CA TRP A 50 1.10 -14.17 0.68
C TRP A 50 2.17 -14.44 -0.38
N ALA A 51 2.68 -13.40 -1.04
CA ALA A 51 3.71 -13.51 -2.08
C ALA A 51 5.00 -14.16 -1.57
N GLU A 52 5.40 -13.87 -0.32
CA GLU A 52 6.54 -14.52 0.34
C GLU A 52 6.30 -16.00 0.68
N SER A 53 5.05 -16.43 0.78
CA SER A 53 4.68 -17.79 1.19
C SER A 53 4.49 -18.76 0.03
N VAL A 54 4.35 -18.27 -1.18
CA VAL A 54 4.11 -19.10 -2.37
C VAL A 54 5.40 -19.40 -3.12
N GLU A 55 5.49 -20.62 -3.68
CA GLU A 55 6.68 -21.02 -4.45
C GLU A 55 6.74 -20.35 -5.83
N ARG A 56 5.58 -19.95 -6.37
CA ARG A 56 5.50 -19.31 -7.69
C ARG A 56 6.14 -17.93 -7.62
N PRO A 57 7.06 -17.61 -8.55
CA PRO A 57 7.69 -16.30 -8.60
C PRO A 57 6.66 -15.18 -8.64
N THR A 58 6.91 -14.11 -7.89
CA THR A 58 5.99 -12.97 -7.81
C THR A 58 6.68 -11.71 -8.32
N VAL A 59 6.11 -11.13 -9.35
CA VAL A 59 6.45 -9.81 -9.87
C VAL A 59 5.61 -8.77 -9.15
N TRP A 60 6.22 -7.70 -8.65
CA TRP A 60 5.52 -6.62 -7.93
C TRP A 60 5.66 -5.29 -8.64
N LEU A 61 4.57 -4.56 -8.74
CA LEU A 61 4.54 -3.19 -9.25
C LEU A 61 3.59 -2.32 -8.42
N SER A 62 4.10 -1.24 -7.87
CA SER A 62 3.28 -0.18 -7.26
C SER A 62 3.09 0.97 -8.24
N ILE A 63 1.84 1.33 -8.52
CA ILE A 63 1.51 2.43 -9.45
C ILE A 63 1.56 3.77 -8.70
N ASN A 64 2.14 4.78 -9.36
CA ASN A 64 1.99 6.17 -8.95
C ASN A 64 0.86 6.80 -9.80
N PRO A 65 -0.14 7.48 -9.20
CA PRO A 65 -1.21 8.17 -9.93
C PRO A 65 -0.72 9.15 -11.00
N GLN A 66 0.48 9.69 -10.86
CA GLN A 66 1.08 10.64 -11.79
C GLN A 66 1.89 10.00 -12.93
N ASP A 67 1.95 8.67 -12.98
CA ASP A 67 2.71 7.99 -14.03
C ASP A 67 2.16 8.30 -15.42
N SER A 68 3.06 8.62 -16.34
CA SER A 68 2.76 8.52 -17.76
C SER A 68 2.72 7.03 -18.18
N ILE A 69 2.06 6.74 -19.30
CA ILE A 69 2.03 5.38 -19.84
C ILE A 69 3.43 4.83 -20.12
N GLN A 70 4.37 5.69 -20.54
CA GLN A 70 5.75 5.32 -20.79
C GLN A 70 6.47 4.94 -19.50
N THR A 71 6.32 5.76 -18.46
CA THR A 71 6.89 5.50 -17.12
C THR A 71 6.33 4.21 -16.54
N PHE A 72 5.02 4.03 -16.62
CA PHE A 72 4.35 2.83 -16.17
C PHE A 72 4.88 1.57 -16.89
N PHE A 73 4.93 1.59 -18.23
CA PHE A 73 5.42 0.47 -19.03
C PHE A 73 6.87 0.12 -18.72
N ALA A 74 7.73 1.13 -18.56
CA ALA A 74 9.13 0.90 -18.18
C ALA A 74 9.23 0.20 -16.81
N HIS A 75 8.39 0.56 -15.84
CA HIS A 75 8.34 -0.12 -14.54
C HIS A 75 7.84 -1.57 -14.67
N VAL A 76 6.81 -1.83 -15.49
CA VAL A 76 6.32 -3.19 -15.76
C VAL A 76 7.44 -4.08 -16.30
N LEU A 77 8.17 -3.61 -17.31
CA LEU A 77 9.28 -4.37 -17.90
C LEU A 77 10.38 -4.65 -16.89
N GLU A 78 10.77 -3.64 -16.11
CA GLU A 78 11.83 -3.80 -15.12
C GLU A 78 11.39 -4.70 -13.96
N ALA A 79 10.15 -4.60 -13.51
CA ALA A 79 9.59 -5.49 -12.49
C ALA A 79 9.68 -6.97 -12.91
N ILE A 80 9.34 -7.26 -14.17
CA ILE A 80 9.44 -8.63 -14.70
C ILE A 80 10.92 -9.04 -14.84
N ARG A 81 11.79 -8.17 -15.30
CA ARG A 81 13.22 -8.45 -15.49
C ARG A 81 13.98 -8.73 -14.20
N ILE A 82 13.57 -8.13 -13.08
CA ILE A 82 14.12 -8.43 -11.75
C ILE A 82 13.91 -9.90 -11.40
N VAL A 83 12.72 -10.42 -11.67
CA VAL A 83 12.35 -11.81 -11.35
C VAL A 83 12.83 -12.79 -12.42
N PHE A 84 12.80 -12.35 -13.69
CA PHE A 84 13.18 -13.14 -14.86
C PHE A 84 14.26 -12.41 -15.69
N PRO A 85 15.55 -12.52 -15.30
CA PRO A 85 16.64 -11.90 -16.03
C PRO A 85 16.65 -12.32 -17.51
N GLY A 86 16.75 -11.34 -18.41
CA GLY A 86 16.68 -11.56 -19.84
C GLY A 86 15.29 -11.58 -20.46
N PHE A 87 14.23 -11.38 -19.64
CA PHE A 87 12.87 -11.25 -20.16
C PHE A 87 12.78 -10.14 -21.21
N ALA A 88 12.27 -10.52 -22.39
CA ALA A 88 11.99 -9.59 -23.49
C ALA A 88 13.18 -8.65 -23.78
N ALA A 89 14.38 -9.24 -23.95
CA ALA A 89 15.62 -8.49 -24.20
C ALA A 89 15.54 -7.64 -25.47
N GLU A 90 14.72 -8.07 -26.45
CA GLU A 90 14.42 -7.36 -27.69
C GLU A 90 13.48 -6.17 -27.54
N PHE A 91 12.85 -6.00 -26.37
CA PHE A 91 12.11 -4.78 -26.07
C PHE A 91 13.11 -3.65 -25.85
N GLU A 92 13.24 -2.78 -26.83
CA GLU A 92 13.87 -1.49 -26.64
C GLU A 92 13.11 -0.73 -25.53
N ASN A 93 13.82 0.07 -24.75
CA ASN A 93 13.26 0.75 -23.57
C ASN A 93 12.18 1.80 -23.92
N GLU A 94 11.83 1.95 -25.18
CA GLU A 94 10.78 2.88 -25.62
C GLU A 94 9.54 2.10 -26.04
N PRO A 95 8.41 2.30 -25.32
CA PRO A 95 7.13 1.79 -25.76
C PRO A 95 6.78 2.39 -27.12
N SER A 96 6.24 1.58 -28.02
CA SER A 96 5.66 2.12 -29.26
C SER A 96 4.53 3.10 -28.90
N ALA A 97 4.23 4.05 -29.80
CA ALA A 97 3.12 4.98 -29.61
C ALA A 97 1.75 4.28 -29.47
N ASN A 98 1.69 2.96 -29.74
CA ASN A 98 0.49 2.16 -29.63
C ASN A 98 0.55 1.27 -28.37
N ALA A 99 -0.16 1.66 -27.33
CA ALA A 99 -0.24 0.95 -26.04
C ALA A 99 -0.69 -0.51 -26.21
N LEU A 100 -1.71 -0.76 -27.03
CA LEU A 100 -2.22 -2.12 -27.30
C LEU A 100 -1.15 -3.02 -27.94
N HIS A 101 -0.32 -2.49 -28.83
CA HIS A 101 0.79 -3.25 -29.42
C HIS A 101 1.80 -3.67 -28.34
N ASN A 102 2.13 -2.77 -27.43
CA ASN A 102 3.05 -3.05 -26.33
C ASN A 102 2.49 -4.11 -25.38
N ILE A 103 1.21 -4.06 -25.06
CA ILE A 103 0.55 -5.06 -24.20
C ILE A 103 0.58 -6.43 -24.86
N LYS A 104 0.21 -6.54 -26.14
CA LYS A 104 0.21 -7.82 -26.87
C LYS A 104 1.62 -8.43 -26.91
N LYS A 105 2.64 -7.62 -27.17
CA LYS A 105 4.02 -8.08 -27.10
C LYS A 105 4.39 -8.57 -25.70
N LEU A 106 4.09 -7.78 -24.67
CA LEU A 106 4.38 -8.11 -23.29
C LEU A 106 3.71 -9.41 -22.86
N THR A 107 2.41 -9.54 -23.12
CA THR A 107 1.63 -10.73 -22.75
C THR A 107 2.08 -11.97 -23.54
N SER A 108 2.47 -11.83 -24.80
CA SER A 108 3.03 -12.92 -25.58
C SER A 108 4.37 -13.40 -25.01
N ALA A 109 5.28 -12.48 -24.67
CA ALA A 109 6.54 -12.83 -24.03
C ALA A 109 6.33 -13.46 -22.64
N ALA A 110 5.37 -12.94 -21.85
CA ALA A 110 5.03 -13.48 -20.55
C ALA A 110 4.43 -14.90 -20.62
N ALA A 111 3.72 -15.22 -21.69
CA ALA A 111 3.18 -16.57 -21.91
C ALA A 111 4.28 -17.64 -22.10
N GLU A 112 5.48 -17.25 -22.50
CA GLU A 112 6.63 -18.15 -22.71
C GLU A 112 7.36 -18.49 -21.40
N ILE A 113 7.08 -17.76 -20.30
CA ILE A 113 7.67 -18.04 -18.98
C ILE A 113 7.19 -19.39 -18.46
N LYS A 114 8.10 -20.35 -18.36
CA LYS A 114 7.79 -21.71 -17.87
C LYS A 114 7.44 -21.67 -16.39
N GLY A 115 6.38 -22.40 -16.01
CA GLY A 115 5.89 -22.48 -14.62
C GLY A 115 4.99 -21.31 -14.22
N GLY A 116 4.92 -20.25 -15.04
CA GLY A 116 4.10 -19.08 -14.76
C GLY A 116 4.59 -18.24 -13.57
N PHE A 117 3.86 -17.19 -13.29
CA PHE A 117 4.18 -16.28 -12.18
C PHE A 117 2.94 -15.56 -11.66
N ASN A 118 3.07 -14.96 -10.48
CA ASN A 118 2.10 -14.01 -9.93
C ASN A 118 2.52 -12.60 -10.34
N PHE A 119 1.58 -11.80 -10.80
CA PHE A 119 1.82 -10.40 -11.08
C PHE A 119 0.95 -9.53 -10.18
N VAL A 120 1.57 -8.82 -9.25
CA VAL A 120 0.90 -7.92 -8.31
C VAL A 120 0.98 -6.50 -8.84
N ILE A 121 -0.17 -5.86 -8.98
CA ILE A 121 -0.32 -4.43 -9.24
C ILE A 121 -0.88 -3.79 -7.96
N ASP A 122 -0.03 -3.09 -7.22
CA ASP A 122 -0.40 -2.41 -5.98
C ASP A 122 -0.74 -0.95 -6.26
N ASN A 123 -1.79 -0.46 -5.60
CA ASN A 123 -2.32 0.88 -5.76
C ASN A 123 -2.81 1.18 -7.19
N ASP A 124 -3.63 0.28 -7.76
CA ASP A 124 -4.25 0.44 -9.10
C ASP A 124 -5.33 1.55 -9.14
N ALA A 125 -5.26 2.54 -8.26
CA ALA A 125 -6.11 3.72 -8.30
C ALA A 125 -5.37 4.85 -9.00
N THR A 126 -5.65 5.05 -10.29
CA THR A 126 -5.08 6.14 -11.07
C THR A 126 -6.18 6.94 -11.72
N ASP A 127 -6.07 8.27 -11.68
CA ASP A 127 -6.90 9.19 -12.46
C ASP A 127 -6.42 9.29 -13.91
N ASN A 128 -5.27 8.69 -14.24
CA ASN A 128 -4.74 8.64 -15.58
C ASN A 128 -5.49 7.58 -16.40
N ALA A 129 -6.33 8.03 -17.32
CA ALA A 129 -7.16 7.17 -18.16
C ALA A 129 -6.32 6.22 -19.05
N GLU A 130 -5.11 6.62 -19.47
CA GLU A 130 -4.23 5.76 -20.27
C GLU A 130 -3.68 4.59 -19.45
N VAL A 131 -3.25 4.85 -18.22
CA VAL A 131 -2.77 3.80 -17.29
C VAL A 131 -3.91 2.87 -16.88
N ALA A 132 -5.09 3.43 -16.60
CA ALA A 132 -6.28 2.63 -16.29
C ALA A 132 -6.69 1.75 -17.49
N GLY A 133 -6.65 2.29 -18.71
CA GLY A 133 -6.88 1.54 -19.95
C GLY A 133 -5.88 0.41 -20.14
N PHE A 134 -4.60 0.66 -19.86
CA PHE A 134 -3.57 -0.37 -19.93
C PHE A 134 -3.83 -1.51 -18.93
N SER A 135 -4.19 -1.19 -17.69
CA SER A 135 -4.52 -2.21 -16.68
C SER A 135 -5.71 -3.07 -17.14
N GLN A 136 -6.73 -2.47 -17.77
CA GLN A 136 -7.87 -3.21 -18.32
C GLN A 136 -7.45 -4.13 -19.46
N GLU A 137 -6.67 -3.64 -20.41
CA GLU A 137 -6.18 -4.44 -21.54
C GLU A 137 -5.27 -5.58 -21.06
N LEU A 138 -4.46 -5.36 -20.02
CA LEU A 138 -3.66 -6.42 -19.38
C LEU A 138 -4.57 -7.54 -18.84
N ILE A 139 -5.68 -7.20 -18.22
CA ILE A 139 -6.68 -8.17 -17.74
C ILE A 139 -7.27 -8.94 -18.92
N ASP A 140 -7.63 -8.24 -20.01
CA ASP A 140 -8.28 -8.84 -21.17
C ASP A 140 -7.36 -9.81 -21.92
N TYR A 141 -6.07 -9.50 -21.97
CA TYR A 141 -5.03 -10.30 -22.64
C TYR A 141 -4.14 -11.10 -21.68
N LEU A 142 -4.59 -11.34 -20.44
CA LEU A 142 -3.80 -12.05 -19.43
C LEU A 142 -3.34 -13.43 -19.94
N PRO A 143 -2.04 -13.73 -19.90
CA PRO A 143 -1.51 -15.02 -20.29
C PRO A 143 -2.05 -16.17 -19.45
N SER A 144 -2.18 -17.34 -20.04
CA SER A 144 -2.76 -18.52 -19.39
C SER A 144 -1.96 -19.03 -18.18
N ASN A 145 -0.72 -18.62 -18.04
CA ASN A 145 0.19 -19.01 -16.97
C ASN A 145 0.37 -17.92 -15.89
N VAL A 146 -0.41 -16.83 -15.94
CA VAL A 146 -0.30 -15.70 -15.01
C VAL A 146 -1.48 -15.65 -14.06
N HIS A 147 -1.18 -15.42 -12.77
CA HIS A 147 -2.13 -14.99 -11.76
C HIS A 147 -1.94 -13.52 -11.50
N LEU A 148 -2.92 -12.70 -11.84
CA LEU A 148 -2.90 -11.25 -11.62
C LEU A 148 -3.55 -10.91 -10.28
N VAL A 149 -2.82 -10.18 -9.44
CA VAL A 149 -3.34 -9.66 -8.16
C VAL A 149 -3.40 -8.15 -8.23
N ILE A 150 -4.59 -7.59 -8.10
CA ILE A 150 -4.83 -6.14 -8.18
C ILE A 150 -5.20 -5.65 -6.78
N VAL A 151 -4.41 -4.72 -6.24
CA VAL A 151 -4.66 -4.09 -4.95
C VAL A 151 -5.15 -2.66 -5.17
N ARG A 152 -6.34 -2.34 -4.65
CA ARG A 152 -6.94 -1.03 -4.86
C ARG A 152 -7.88 -0.62 -3.73
N ARG A 153 -8.31 0.63 -3.73
CA ARG A 153 -9.21 1.15 -2.69
C ARG A 153 -10.67 0.80 -2.92
N ILE A 154 -11.10 0.73 -4.15
CA ILE A 154 -12.48 0.57 -4.57
C ILE A 154 -12.57 -0.64 -5.48
N THR A 155 -13.65 -1.40 -5.40
CA THR A 155 -13.90 -2.49 -6.35
C THR A 155 -13.93 -1.93 -7.77
N PRO A 156 -13.20 -2.54 -8.72
CA PRO A 156 -13.15 -2.02 -10.09
C PRO A 156 -14.52 -2.05 -10.73
N ALA A 157 -14.84 -0.98 -11.46
CA ALA A 157 -15.97 -0.96 -12.39
C ALA A 157 -15.70 -1.77 -13.67
N THR A 158 -14.47 -2.33 -13.80
CA THR A 158 -14.00 -3.09 -14.93
C THR A 158 -14.71 -4.43 -15.05
N SER A 159 -14.93 -4.88 -16.26
CA SER A 159 -15.56 -6.17 -16.52
C SER A 159 -14.62 -7.32 -16.18
N LEU A 160 -14.80 -7.90 -14.99
CA LEU A 160 -14.15 -9.14 -14.56
C LEU A 160 -15.04 -10.38 -14.86
N ALA A 161 -16.13 -10.18 -15.62
CA ALA A 161 -17.12 -11.22 -15.89
C ALA A 161 -16.53 -12.48 -16.53
N LYS A 162 -15.51 -12.33 -17.39
CA LYS A 162 -14.78 -13.44 -18.00
C LYS A 162 -14.19 -14.35 -16.94
N TYR A 163 -13.49 -13.80 -15.95
CA TYR A 163 -12.83 -14.61 -14.89
C TYR A 163 -13.85 -15.15 -13.88
N ALA A 164 -14.89 -14.36 -13.57
CA ALA A 164 -15.99 -14.81 -12.73
C ALA A 164 -16.71 -16.02 -13.34
N SER A 165 -17.00 -16.00 -14.63
CA SER A 165 -17.67 -17.12 -15.33
C SER A 165 -16.82 -18.39 -15.41
N LEU A 166 -15.49 -18.24 -15.39
CA LEU A 166 -14.55 -19.36 -15.35
C LEU A 166 -14.26 -19.89 -13.93
N GLY A 167 -14.77 -19.22 -12.90
CA GLY A 167 -14.41 -19.53 -11.51
C GLY A 167 -12.98 -19.13 -11.14
N ASN A 168 -12.34 -18.27 -11.93
CA ASN A 168 -10.95 -17.85 -11.78
C ASN A 168 -10.84 -16.41 -11.25
N LEU A 169 -11.88 -15.89 -10.60
CA LEU A 169 -11.90 -14.59 -9.94
C LEU A 169 -12.03 -14.77 -8.43
N SER A 170 -11.14 -14.14 -7.68
CA SER A 170 -11.29 -13.93 -6.24
C SER A 170 -11.45 -12.44 -5.95
N LEU A 171 -12.40 -12.10 -5.08
CA LEU A 171 -12.62 -10.75 -4.61
C LEU A 171 -12.46 -10.73 -3.09
N ILE A 172 -11.40 -10.09 -2.62
CA ILE A 172 -11.10 -9.88 -1.20
C ILE A 172 -11.51 -8.45 -0.85
N THR A 173 -12.42 -8.32 0.09
CA THR A 173 -13.04 -7.04 0.44
C THR A 173 -12.60 -6.55 1.83
N SER A 174 -13.05 -5.36 2.22
CA SER A 174 -12.85 -4.87 3.58
C SER A 174 -13.43 -5.80 4.65
N GLN A 175 -14.49 -6.53 4.36
CA GLN A 175 -15.09 -7.48 5.32
C GLN A 175 -14.14 -8.65 5.62
N ASP A 176 -13.46 -9.17 4.59
CA ASP A 176 -12.47 -10.24 4.73
C ASP A 176 -11.21 -9.75 5.45
N LEU A 177 -10.93 -8.45 5.37
CA LEU A 177 -9.74 -7.81 5.93
C LEU A 177 -9.94 -7.26 7.33
N LYS A 178 -11.16 -7.22 7.89
CA LYS A 178 -11.39 -6.83 9.28
C LYS A 178 -10.60 -7.73 10.23
N PHE A 179 -10.09 -7.15 11.30
CA PHE A 179 -9.48 -7.93 12.37
C PHE A 179 -10.55 -8.69 13.16
N SER A 180 -10.22 -9.91 13.51
CA SER A 180 -10.95 -10.70 14.51
C SER A 180 -10.51 -10.32 15.93
N SER A 181 -11.29 -10.70 16.94
CA SER A 181 -10.91 -10.51 18.35
C SER A 181 -9.55 -11.11 18.69
N ARG A 182 -9.19 -12.25 18.06
CA ARG A 182 -7.88 -12.87 18.23
C ARG A 182 -6.77 -12.00 17.66
N GLU A 183 -6.96 -11.41 16.49
CA GLU A 183 -5.98 -10.52 15.87
C GLU A 183 -5.83 -9.22 16.65
N VAL A 184 -6.92 -8.68 17.21
CA VAL A 184 -6.88 -7.53 18.13
C VAL A 184 -6.00 -7.83 19.35
N ALA A 185 -6.19 -8.98 20.00
CA ALA A 185 -5.37 -9.38 21.13
C ALA A 185 -3.88 -9.54 20.73
N GLN A 186 -3.60 -10.19 19.59
CA GLN A 186 -2.23 -10.34 19.09
C GLN A 186 -1.56 -8.99 18.81
N ILE A 187 -2.28 -8.03 18.23
CA ILE A 187 -1.75 -6.68 17.98
C ILE A 187 -1.54 -5.93 19.29
N ALA A 188 -2.42 -6.07 20.26
CA ALA A 188 -2.25 -5.48 21.59
C ALA A 188 -0.96 -6.00 22.25
N ASP A 189 -0.77 -7.31 22.28
CA ASP A 189 0.44 -7.94 22.83
C ASP A 189 1.71 -7.46 22.12
N LEU A 190 1.71 -7.42 20.77
CA LEU A 190 2.84 -6.94 19.97
C LEU A 190 3.19 -5.46 20.22
N ASN A 191 2.19 -4.64 20.52
CA ASN A 191 2.39 -3.23 20.83
C ASN A 191 2.68 -2.99 22.34
N GLY A 192 2.59 -4.01 23.18
CA GLY A 192 2.76 -3.89 24.63
C GLY A 192 1.55 -3.24 25.33
N ALA A 193 0.37 -3.33 24.73
CA ALA A 193 -0.87 -2.83 25.32
C ALA A 193 -1.51 -3.93 26.17
N GLU A 194 -1.71 -3.65 27.46
CA GLU A 194 -2.45 -4.56 28.37
C GLU A 194 -3.95 -4.35 28.16
N LEU A 195 -4.59 -5.29 27.46
CA LEU A 195 -6.03 -5.29 27.24
C LEU A 195 -6.65 -6.54 27.85
N SER A 196 -7.74 -6.35 28.59
CA SER A 196 -8.60 -7.45 28.99
C SER A 196 -9.34 -8.02 27.77
N SER A 197 -9.90 -9.23 27.90
CA SER A 197 -10.75 -9.81 26.86
C SER A 197 -11.98 -8.95 26.56
N GLU A 198 -12.49 -8.23 27.56
CA GLU A 198 -13.61 -7.30 27.40
C GLU A 198 -13.18 -6.04 26.67
N ASP A 199 -12.03 -5.45 27.01
CA ASP A 199 -11.49 -4.29 26.32
C ASP A 199 -11.14 -4.60 24.86
N SER A 200 -10.60 -5.79 24.59
CA SER A 200 -10.34 -6.24 23.21
C SER A 200 -11.62 -6.34 22.38
N LYS A 201 -12.73 -6.77 22.97
CA LYS A 201 -14.04 -6.78 22.27
C LYS A 201 -14.57 -5.36 22.06
N LYS A 202 -14.51 -4.51 23.08
CA LYS A 202 -14.91 -3.09 22.96
C LYS A 202 -14.09 -2.39 21.87
N LEU A 203 -12.78 -2.61 21.86
CA LEU A 203 -11.90 -2.04 20.82
C LEU A 203 -12.27 -2.54 19.44
N LEU A 204 -12.56 -3.83 19.28
CA LEU A 204 -13.00 -4.41 18.02
C LEU A 204 -14.30 -3.75 17.51
N GLU A 205 -15.26 -3.55 18.39
CA GLU A 205 -16.55 -2.91 18.10
C GLU A 205 -16.35 -1.43 17.73
N GLN A 206 -15.57 -0.69 18.50
CA GLN A 206 -15.30 0.73 18.27
C GLN A 206 -14.58 1.00 16.96
N CYS A 207 -13.63 0.13 16.61
CA CYS A 207 -12.87 0.24 15.37
C CYS A 207 -13.52 -0.48 14.19
N ASP A 208 -14.68 -1.15 14.40
CA ASP A 208 -15.32 -2.03 13.40
C ASP A 208 -14.31 -3.01 12.75
N GLY A 209 -13.35 -3.49 13.53
CA GLY A 209 -12.28 -4.37 13.08
C GLY A 209 -11.27 -3.75 12.11
N TRP A 210 -11.26 -2.44 11.92
CA TRP A 210 -10.34 -1.76 11.02
C TRP A 210 -8.88 -1.87 11.49
N PRO A 211 -8.00 -2.57 10.74
CA PRO A 211 -6.66 -2.89 11.20
C PRO A 211 -5.80 -1.68 11.62
N ALA A 212 -5.85 -0.60 10.84
CA ALA A 212 -5.08 0.60 11.16
C ALA A 212 -5.58 1.27 12.45
N ALA A 213 -6.91 1.34 12.66
CA ALA A 213 -7.49 1.90 13.88
C ALA A 213 -7.07 1.08 15.11
N VAL A 214 -7.21 -0.24 15.05
CA VAL A 214 -6.77 -1.15 16.12
C VAL A 214 -5.30 -0.96 16.44
N GLN A 215 -4.45 -0.88 15.40
CA GLN A 215 -3.01 -0.67 15.55
C GLN A 215 -2.69 0.67 16.24
N MET A 216 -3.41 1.73 15.90
CA MET A 216 -3.20 3.05 16.49
C MET A 216 -3.67 3.10 17.95
N VAL A 217 -4.87 2.60 18.25
CA VAL A 217 -5.41 2.59 19.60
C VAL A 217 -4.55 1.73 20.54
N THR A 218 -4.14 0.53 20.11
CA THR A 218 -3.29 -0.33 20.94
C THR A 218 -1.94 0.32 21.23
N ARG A 219 -1.33 1.03 20.27
CA ARG A 219 -0.11 1.81 20.53
C ARG A 219 -0.33 2.97 21.48
N ALA A 220 -1.47 3.66 21.40
CA ALA A 220 -1.80 4.73 22.33
C ALA A 220 -2.00 4.18 23.75
N ILE A 221 -2.68 3.04 23.90
CA ILE A 221 -2.85 2.36 25.19
C ILE A 221 -1.50 1.95 25.78
N ALA A 222 -0.60 1.38 24.98
CA ALA A 222 0.75 1.06 25.41
C ALA A 222 1.56 2.28 25.92
N ARG A 223 1.17 3.49 25.51
CA ARG A 223 1.74 4.76 25.99
C ARG A 223 1.03 5.34 27.21
N GLY A 224 0.05 4.64 27.76
CA GLY A 224 -0.69 5.04 28.96
C GLY A 224 -2.02 5.74 28.70
N HIS A 225 -2.51 5.82 27.47
CA HIS A 225 -3.87 6.28 27.19
C HIS A 225 -4.89 5.23 27.63
N GLN A 226 -6.06 5.68 28.06
CA GLN A 226 -7.16 4.77 28.43
C GLN A 226 -8.09 4.55 27.23
N LEU A 227 -8.60 3.31 27.07
CA LEU A 227 -9.53 2.97 26.00
C LEU A 227 -10.79 3.87 26.02
N ALA A 228 -11.28 4.23 27.21
CA ALA A 228 -12.43 5.14 27.38
C ALA A 228 -12.24 6.51 26.69
N ASN A 229 -11.02 6.96 26.49
CA ASN A 229 -10.76 8.24 25.80
C ASN A 229 -11.11 8.20 24.30
N PHE A 230 -11.31 7.01 23.74
CA PHE A 230 -11.66 6.82 22.33
C PHE A 230 -13.17 6.60 22.10
N GLU A 231 -13.99 6.54 23.17
CA GLU A 231 -15.44 6.30 23.08
C GLU A 231 -16.25 7.53 22.60
N ALA A 232 -15.68 8.73 22.61
CA ALA A 232 -16.42 9.99 22.59
C ALA A 232 -16.78 10.55 21.20
N THR A 233 -16.62 9.79 20.07
CA THR A 233 -16.72 10.45 18.76
C THR A 233 -17.54 9.72 17.72
N SER A 234 -18.84 9.99 17.77
CA SER A 234 -19.84 9.46 16.85
C SER A 234 -19.91 10.13 15.46
N SER A 235 -19.02 11.03 15.10
CA SER A 235 -19.12 11.77 13.82
C SER A 235 -17.79 12.00 13.08
N SER A 236 -16.66 11.51 13.57
CA SER A 236 -15.36 11.69 12.94
C SER A 236 -14.63 10.35 12.83
N ASN A 237 -13.96 10.13 11.73
CA ASN A 237 -13.08 8.97 11.55
C ASN A 237 -12.10 8.86 12.74
N PRO A 238 -12.12 7.78 13.55
CA PRO A 238 -11.26 7.64 14.72
C PRO A 238 -9.77 7.85 14.42
N LEU A 239 -9.34 7.51 13.22
CA LEU A 239 -7.96 7.70 12.79
C LEU A 239 -7.61 9.16 12.51
N SER A 240 -8.53 9.91 11.93
CA SER A 240 -8.33 11.36 11.74
C SER A 240 -8.17 12.05 13.09
N MET A 241 -8.93 11.63 14.09
CA MET A 241 -8.78 12.18 15.44
C MET A 241 -7.47 11.80 16.10
N LEU A 242 -7.05 10.54 15.98
CA LEU A 242 -5.75 10.09 16.51
C LEU A 242 -4.58 10.76 15.79
N ALA A 243 -4.68 10.90 14.46
CA ALA A 243 -3.69 11.65 13.69
C ALA A 243 -3.64 13.12 14.17
N LEU A 244 -4.79 13.76 14.37
CA LEU A 244 -4.91 15.10 14.92
C LEU A 244 -4.34 15.22 16.33
N GLU A 245 -4.63 14.27 17.22
CA GLU A 245 -4.10 14.26 18.58
C GLU A 245 -2.58 14.05 18.58
N THR A 246 -2.09 13.13 17.76
CA THR A 246 -0.65 12.92 17.58
C THR A 246 0.04 14.19 17.09
N ILE A 247 -0.53 14.86 16.08
CA ILE A 247 0.00 16.13 15.55
C ILE A 247 -0.05 17.22 16.61
N ARG A 248 -1.14 17.32 17.39
CA ARG A 248 -1.27 18.31 18.48
C ARG A 248 -0.24 18.11 19.59
N SER A 249 0.11 16.87 19.89
CA SER A 249 1.11 16.53 20.91
C SER A 249 2.55 16.85 20.51
N LEU A 250 2.81 17.07 19.21
CA LEU A 250 4.13 17.49 18.72
C LEU A 250 4.43 18.94 19.10
N ASN A 251 5.70 19.23 19.31
CA ASN A 251 6.15 20.61 19.45
C ASN A 251 6.03 21.35 18.10
N ASP A 252 6.07 22.68 18.14
CA ASP A 252 5.83 23.52 16.95
C ASP A 252 6.91 23.32 15.87
N GLU A 253 8.15 23.00 16.27
CA GLU A 253 9.23 22.66 15.35
C GLU A 253 8.91 21.38 14.55
N ASN A 254 8.50 20.32 15.23
CA ASN A 254 8.12 19.05 14.58
C ASN A 254 6.88 19.22 13.71
N LYS A 255 5.90 20.02 14.15
CA LYS A 255 4.72 20.36 13.32
C LYS A 255 5.13 21.02 12.03
N SER A 256 6.01 22.03 12.08
CA SER A 256 6.52 22.72 10.89
C SER A 256 7.28 21.76 9.95
N LYS A 257 8.15 20.90 10.49
CA LYS A 257 8.90 19.91 9.70
C LYS A 257 7.97 18.93 8.98
N ILE A 258 6.98 18.40 9.69
CA ILE A 258 6.02 17.45 9.13
C ILE A 258 5.15 18.07 8.05
N SER A 259 4.73 19.32 8.26
CA SER A 259 3.95 20.08 7.29
C SER A 259 4.66 20.25 5.95
N ARG A 260 5.97 20.46 5.99
CA ARG A 260 6.79 20.54 4.78
C ARG A 260 6.99 19.19 4.11
N LEU A 261 7.19 18.12 4.91
CA LEU A 261 7.33 16.76 4.37
C LEU A 261 6.06 16.24 3.74
N VAL A 262 4.88 16.65 4.21
CA VAL A 262 3.59 16.25 3.65
C VAL A 262 3.41 16.73 2.21
N LEU A 263 4.06 17.83 1.83
CA LEU A 263 4.07 18.30 0.43
C LEU A 263 4.74 17.30 -0.51
N LEU A 264 5.63 16.47 0.02
CA LEU A 264 6.25 15.38 -0.69
C LEU A 264 5.38 14.15 -0.47
N SER A 265 4.71 13.65 -1.50
CA SER A 265 3.94 12.41 -1.42
C SER A 265 4.82 11.23 -1.00
N GLU A 266 6.10 11.29 -1.37
CA GLU A 266 7.17 10.35 -1.06
C GLU A 266 8.48 11.14 -0.92
N PHE A 267 9.36 10.67 -0.03
CA PHE A 267 10.67 11.29 0.15
C PHE A 267 11.71 10.26 0.59
N ASP A 268 12.92 10.44 0.17
CA ASP A 268 14.10 9.79 0.76
C ASP A 268 14.79 10.71 1.76
N LEU A 269 15.85 10.23 2.40
CA LEU A 269 16.59 11.01 3.39
C LEU A 269 17.23 12.26 2.78
N GLU A 270 17.68 12.17 1.53
CA GLU A 270 18.34 13.28 0.84
C GLU A 270 17.32 14.38 0.50
N THR A 271 16.18 14.03 -0.07
CA THR A 271 15.08 14.96 -0.35
C THR A 271 14.54 15.60 0.92
N ALA A 272 14.35 14.79 1.97
CA ALA A 272 13.89 15.28 3.26
C ALA A 272 14.90 16.25 3.91
N ALA A 273 16.20 15.99 3.80
CA ALA A 273 17.24 16.88 4.28
C ALA A 273 17.26 18.22 3.53
N ILE A 274 16.99 18.21 2.22
CA ILE A 274 16.87 19.44 1.42
C ILE A 274 15.69 20.29 1.90
N VAL A 275 14.52 19.64 2.14
CA VAL A 275 13.28 20.34 2.53
C VAL A 275 13.30 20.82 4.00
N LEU A 276 13.95 20.06 4.88
CA LEU A 276 13.94 20.31 6.33
C LEU A 276 15.25 20.90 6.89
N GLY A 277 16.34 20.82 6.14
CA GLY A 277 17.69 21.19 6.60
C GLY A 277 18.47 20.00 7.18
N GLU A 278 19.71 20.26 7.64
CA GLU A 278 20.72 19.24 8.00
C GLU A 278 20.35 18.29 9.16
N ASP A 279 19.31 18.57 9.93
CA ASP A 279 18.93 17.79 11.12
C ASP A 279 18.04 16.57 10.79
N PHE A 280 17.85 16.22 9.54
CA PHE A 280 16.99 15.10 9.15
C PHE A 280 17.76 13.79 9.12
N SER A 281 17.34 12.83 9.94
CA SER A 281 18.00 11.53 10.08
C SER A 281 17.00 10.38 10.08
N GLU A 282 17.46 9.18 9.76
CA GLU A 282 16.65 7.94 9.90
C GLU A 282 16.10 7.77 11.33
N SER A 283 16.86 8.20 12.34
CA SER A 283 16.42 8.19 13.74
C SER A 283 15.18 9.08 13.96
N TYR A 284 15.12 10.22 13.28
CA TYR A 284 13.95 11.11 13.35
C TYR A 284 12.72 10.48 12.70
N ILE A 285 12.87 9.84 11.53
CA ILE A 285 11.77 9.12 10.88
C ILE A 285 11.27 7.97 11.75
N ASN A 286 12.18 7.18 12.33
CA ASN A 286 11.82 6.11 13.24
C ASN A 286 11.06 6.64 14.47
N LYS A 287 11.43 7.82 14.95
CA LYS A 287 10.71 8.51 16.01
C LYS A 287 9.30 8.93 15.56
N LEU A 288 9.15 9.51 14.38
CA LEU A 288 7.83 9.84 13.82
C LEU A 288 6.95 8.61 13.67
N ALA A 289 7.51 7.51 13.18
CA ALA A 289 6.81 6.23 13.08
C ALA A 289 6.42 5.69 14.47
N THR A 290 7.29 5.83 15.47
CA THR A 290 7.04 5.46 16.87
C THR A 290 6.00 6.37 17.49
N ASP A 291 5.99 7.66 17.15
CA ASP A 291 5.03 8.65 17.64
C ASP A 291 3.64 8.54 16.97
N GLY A 292 3.43 7.56 16.08
CA GLY A 292 2.11 7.24 15.51
C GLY A 292 1.83 7.91 14.17
N LEU A 293 2.80 8.61 13.59
CA LEU A 293 2.63 9.26 12.27
C LEU A 293 2.73 8.30 11.08
N TYR A 294 2.90 7.02 11.34
CA TYR A 294 2.83 5.94 10.34
C TYR A 294 3.54 6.27 9.04
N VAL A 295 4.86 6.36 9.12
CA VAL A 295 5.71 6.45 7.95
C VAL A 295 5.98 5.02 7.48
N SER A 296 5.56 4.69 6.27
CA SER A 296 5.94 3.43 5.62
C SER A 296 7.31 3.60 4.95
N VAL A 297 8.10 2.51 4.98
CA VAL A 297 9.43 2.48 4.36
C VAL A 297 9.41 1.44 3.26
N SER A 298 9.86 1.79 2.05
CA SER A 298 10.06 0.79 0.99
C SER A 298 11.33 -0.03 1.27
N SER A 299 11.29 -1.32 0.95
CA SER A 299 12.45 -2.20 0.99
C SER A 299 13.29 -2.01 -0.29
N GLY A 300 14.44 -1.36 -0.20
CA GLY A 300 15.36 -1.18 -1.32
C GLY A 300 16.68 -0.58 -0.87
N LEU A 301 17.66 -0.49 -1.78
CA LEU A 301 18.95 0.16 -1.53
C LEU A 301 18.77 1.66 -1.17
N ASN A 302 17.77 2.31 -1.74
CA ASN A 302 17.33 3.65 -1.36
C ASN A 302 15.97 3.51 -0.65
N ARG A 303 15.94 3.82 0.64
CA ARG A 303 14.72 3.80 1.44
C ARG A 303 13.87 5.02 1.09
N VAL A 304 12.67 4.78 0.60
CA VAL A 304 11.66 5.81 0.36
C VAL A 304 10.62 5.74 1.47
N TYR A 305 10.27 6.88 2.00
CA TYR A 305 9.36 7.07 3.11
C TYR A 305 8.06 7.70 2.63
N ARG A 306 6.93 7.25 3.17
CA ARG A 306 5.61 7.79 2.89
C ARG A 306 4.83 7.94 4.18
N PHE A 307 4.10 9.03 4.34
CA PHE A 307 3.10 9.08 5.39
C PHE A 307 1.96 8.09 5.09
N ASN A 308 1.39 7.53 6.16
CA ASN A 308 0.12 6.81 6.00
C ASN A 308 -0.90 7.79 5.40
N GLU A 309 -1.73 7.28 4.50
CA GLU A 309 -2.67 8.07 3.72
C GLU A 309 -3.63 8.90 4.58
N ILE A 310 -4.08 8.35 5.70
CA ILE A 310 -4.97 9.05 6.63
C ILE A 310 -4.25 10.22 7.30
N VAL A 311 -3.00 10.00 7.70
CA VAL A 311 -2.12 11.06 8.23
C VAL A 311 -1.89 12.12 7.16
N TYR A 312 -1.61 11.69 5.93
CA TYR A 312 -1.47 12.58 4.79
C TYR A 312 -2.74 13.40 4.53
N GLU A 313 -3.91 12.78 4.47
CA GLU A 313 -5.20 13.47 4.29
C GLU A 313 -5.47 14.49 5.41
N VAL A 314 -5.25 14.10 6.66
CA VAL A 314 -5.47 14.99 7.81
C VAL A 314 -4.50 16.16 7.80
N LEU A 315 -3.24 15.93 7.50
CA LEU A 315 -2.23 16.97 7.41
C LEU A 315 -2.49 17.89 6.22
N SER A 316 -2.86 17.36 5.06
CA SER A 316 -3.18 18.14 3.86
C SER A 316 -4.42 19.02 4.04
N GLN A 317 -5.42 18.55 4.79
CA GLN A 317 -6.63 19.34 5.09
C GLN A 317 -6.39 20.47 6.11
N GLN A 318 -5.40 20.32 6.99
CA GLN A 318 -5.08 21.33 8.01
C GLN A 318 -4.19 22.46 7.50
N HIS A 319 -3.51 22.25 6.37
CA HIS A 319 -2.60 23.23 5.80
C HIS A 319 -3.21 23.86 4.55
N SER A 320 -3.69 25.09 4.73
CA SER A 320 -3.70 26.08 3.66
C SER A 320 -2.26 26.57 3.51
N ILE A 321 -1.48 25.93 2.65
CA ILE A 321 -0.11 26.30 2.38
C ILE A 321 -0.14 27.63 1.60
N ASP A 322 0.79 28.51 1.94
CA ASP A 322 1.03 29.71 1.14
C ASP A 322 1.45 29.26 -0.28
N PRO A 323 0.71 29.67 -1.35
CA PRO A 323 0.99 29.24 -2.72
C PRO A 323 2.43 29.53 -3.18
N ASP A 324 3.15 30.40 -2.51
CA ASP A 324 4.55 30.72 -2.81
C ASP A 324 5.55 29.75 -2.15
N GLU A 325 5.20 29.11 -1.04
CA GLU A 325 6.01 28.01 -0.45
C GLU A 325 5.87 26.72 -1.28
N GLU A 326 4.70 26.41 -1.80
CA GLU A 326 4.45 25.24 -2.64
C GLU A 326 5.30 25.23 -3.91
N LYS A 327 5.48 26.39 -4.55
CA LYS A 327 6.32 26.54 -5.74
C LYS A 327 7.83 26.39 -5.49
N THR A 328 8.26 26.48 -4.24
CA THR A 328 9.69 26.41 -3.88
C THR A 328 10.10 24.97 -3.59
N ILE A 329 9.14 24.07 -3.32
CA ILE A 329 9.36 22.66 -2.94
C ILE A 329 9.24 21.72 -4.15
N HIS A 330 8.51 22.13 -5.18
CA HIS A 330 8.40 21.44 -6.47
C HIS A 330 9.38 22.00 -7.50
#